data_37eaac419e954a4cba810549651a63fd
#
_entry.id   37eaac419e954a4cba810549651a63fd
#
_cell.length_a   1.000
_cell.length_b   1.000
_cell.length_c   1.000
_cell.angle_alpha   90.00
_cell.angle_beta   90.00
_cell.angle_gamma   90.00
#
_symmetry.space_group_name_H-M   'P 1'
#
loop_
_entity.id
_entity.type
_entity.pdbx_description
1 polymer ?
#
loop_
_entity_poly.entity_id
_entity_poly.type
_entity_poly.pdbx_seq_one_letter_code
_entity_poly.pdbx_strand_id
1 'polypeptide(L)'
;VEKTLKLIKELKEKQILKDYSIGGGIAALYYIEPLLTYDLDIFFIPIEDSIYILSPIYRYLKDKGYKTKKEHVLIEGVPVQFIPVYNDLVKEAVQCSVEVKYGRIKTRVLGLEYLIAVMLQTYRPKDRERLVKVFEDAKIDLKLLKKILKKYRLYDKYVQFKEMRFDTK
;
A
#
# COMPACT_ATOMS: atom_id res chain seq x y z
N VAL A 1 -1.63 15.42 -7.04
CA VAL A 1 -2.13 14.17 -6.47
C VAL A 1 -3.51 13.77 -7.01
N GLU A 2 -4.50 14.68 -7.12
CA GLU A 2 -5.82 14.32 -7.67
C GLU A 2 -5.73 13.77 -9.11
N LYS A 3 -4.95 14.42 -9.97
CA LYS A 3 -4.73 13.95 -11.35
C LYS A 3 -4.05 12.58 -11.39
N THR A 4 -3.11 12.35 -10.48
CA THR A 4 -2.42 11.08 -10.32
C THR A 4 -3.42 9.97 -9.96
N LEU A 5 -4.25 10.21 -8.94
CA LEU A 5 -5.27 9.26 -8.48
C LEU A 5 -6.33 9.00 -9.55
N LYS A 6 -6.70 10.02 -10.31
CA LYS A 6 -7.62 9.88 -11.44
C LYS A 6 -7.07 8.92 -12.51
N LEU A 7 -5.79 9.06 -12.83
CA LEU A 7 -5.14 8.17 -13.79
C LEU A 7 -5.05 6.73 -13.28
N ILE A 8 -4.73 6.53 -12.01
CA ILE A 8 -4.69 5.19 -11.39
C ILE A 8 -6.08 4.53 -11.43
N LYS A 9 -7.12 5.29 -11.12
CA LYS A 9 -8.50 4.84 -11.26
C LYS A 9 -8.84 4.44 -12.70
N GLU A 10 -8.38 5.21 -13.68
CA GLU A 10 -8.55 4.92 -15.12
C GLU A 10 -7.91 3.59 -15.52
N LEU A 11 -6.76 3.21 -14.93
CA LEU A 11 -6.13 1.91 -15.17
C LEU A 11 -7.06 0.74 -14.79
N LYS A 12 -7.79 0.88 -13.70
CA LYS A 12 -8.80 -0.12 -13.30
C LYS A 12 -10.01 -0.10 -14.22
N GLU A 13 -10.55 1.07 -14.52
CA GLU A 13 -11.73 1.23 -15.39
C GLU A 13 -11.49 0.67 -16.78
N LYS A 14 -10.29 0.82 -17.31
CA LYS A 14 -9.88 0.29 -18.62
C LYS A 14 -9.37 -1.16 -18.57
N GLN A 15 -9.47 -1.80 -17.42
CA GLN A 15 -9.05 -3.19 -17.20
C GLN A 15 -7.57 -3.44 -17.53
N ILE A 16 -6.72 -2.46 -17.33
CA ILE A 16 -5.27 -2.57 -17.44
C ILE A 16 -4.71 -3.24 -16.18
N LEU A 17 -5.36 -3.01 -15.05
CA LEU A 17 -5.21 -3.79 -13.84
C LEU A 17 -6.60 -4.18 -13.31
N LYS A 18 -6.65 -5.26 -12.54
CA LYS A 18 -7.92 -5.79 -12.03
C LYS A 18 -8.41 -5.01 -10.83
N ASP A 19 -7.54 -4.75 -9.88
CA ASP A 19 -7.83 -4.00 -8.68
C ASP A 19 -6.56 -3.40 -8.08
N TYR A 20 -6.70 -2.38 -7.23
CA TYR A 20 -5.58 -1.71 -6.59
C TYR A 20 -5.92 -1.20 -5.21
N SER A 21 -4.88 -0.89 -4.44
CA SER A 21 -4.98 -0.16 -3.19
C SER A 21 -3.72 0.66 -2.94
N ILE A 22 -3.88 1.81 -2.35
CA ILE A 22 -2.76 2.62 -1.86
C ILE A 22 -2.24 1.98 -0.58
N GLY A 23 -0.96 1.71 -0.53
CA GLY A 23 -0.25 1.19 0.63
C GLY A 23 0.85 2.13 1.09
N GLY A 24 1.85 1.59 1.80
CA GLY A 24 3.05 2.31 2.19
C GLY A 24 2.80 3.55 3.04
N GLY A 25 3.64 4.55 2.83
CA GLY A 25 3.62 5.78 3.61
C GLY A 25 2.37 6.63 3.42
N ILE A 26 1.82 6.70 2.21
CA ILE A 26 0.59 7.48 1.94
C ILE A 26 -0.61 6.84 2.64
N ALA A 27 -0.72 5.51 2.63
CA ALA A 27 -1.76 4.82 3.39
C ALA A 27 -1.60 5.04 4.89
N ALA A 28 -0.36 5.01 5.40
CA ALA A 28 -0.07 5.32 6.80
C ALA A 28 -0.51 6.75 7.15
N LEU A 29 -0.25 7.73 6.28
CA LEU A 29 -0.70 9.13 6.48
C LEU A 29 -2.22 9.27 6.58
N TYR A 30 -2.97 8.41 5.93
CA TYR A 30 -4.43 8.43 6.02
C TYR A 30 -4.91 8.13 7.45
N TYR A 31 -4.19 7.30 8.18
CA TYR A 31 -4.56 6.84 9.52
C TYR A 31 -3.90 7.62 10.66
N ILE A 32 -2.83 8.34 10.38
CA ILE A 32 -2.01 9.02 11.40
C ILE A 32 -1.63 10.44 10.94
N GLU A 33 -1.03 11.22 11.85
CA GLU A 33 -0.47 12.52 11.50
C GLU A 33 0.74 12.43 10.56
N PRO A 34 1.08 13.51 9.83
CA PRO A 34 1.96 13.47 8.67
C PRO A 34 3.30 12.76 8.91
N LEU A 35 3.55 11.70 8.16
CA LEU A 35 4.87 11.15 7.91
C LEU A 35 5.43 11.76 6.63
N LEU A 36 6.73 12.02 6.60
CA LEU A 36 7.39 12.40 5.36
C LEU A 36 7.41 11.20 4.41
N THR A 37 6.64 11.30 3.35
CA THR A 37 6.66 10.35 2.25
C THR A 37 6.44 11.10 0.94
N TYR A 38 7.18 10.71 -0.08
CA TYR A 38 7.14 11.34 -1.39
C TYR A 38 6.59 10.42 -2.46
N ASP A 39 6.49 9.13 -2.17
CA ASP A 39 6.16 8.09 -3.13
C ASP A 39 4.76 7.56 -2.89
N LEU A 40 4.03 7.31 -3.97
CA LEU A 40 2.72 6.67 -3.94
C LEU A 40 2.89 5.19 -4.31
N ASP A 41 2.68 4.31 -3.33
CA ASP A 41 2.77 2.86 -3.53
C ASP A 41 1.39 2.29 -3.90
N ILE A 42 1.27 1.77 -5.11
CA ILE A 42 0.04 1.15 -5.62
C ILE A 42 0.21 -0.36 -5.67
N PHE A 43 -0.40 -1.04 -4.73
CA PHE A 43 -0.54 -2.49 -4.77
C PHE A 43 -1.68 -2.87 -5.71
N PHE A 44 -1.44 -3.79 -6.64
CA PHE A 44 -2.45 -4.14 -7.62
C PHE A 44 -2.54 -5.63 -7.88
N ILE A 45 -3.74 -6.07 -8.26
CA ILE A 45 -4.01 -7.42 -8.75
C ILE A 45 -3.91 -7.36 -10.28
N PRO A 46 -2.97 -8.12 -10.89
CA PRO A 46 -2.85 -8.15 -12.34
C PRO A 46 -4.06 -8.82 -13.00
N ILE A 47 -4.31 -8.49 -14.27
CA ILE A 47 -5.38 -9.13 -15.06
C ILE A 47 -5.04 -10.60 -15.32
N GLU A 48 -3.77 -10.88 -15.63
CA GLU A 48 -3.28 -12.22 -15.95
C GLU A 48 -1.98 -12.51 -15.20
N ASP A 49 -1.77 -13.77 -14.80
CA ASP A 49 -0.48 -14.25 -14.32
C ASP A 49 0.48 -14.39 -15.49
N SER A 50 1.52 -13.56 -15.52
CA SER A 50 2.53 -13.52 -16.56
C SER A 50 3.85 -13.01 -15.98
N ILE A 51 4.95 -13.40 -16.59
CA ILE A 51 6.25 -12.80 -16.30
C ILE A 51 6.32 -11.31 -16.68
N TYR A 52 5.37 -10.84 -17.48
CA TYR A 52 5.25 -9.45 -17.92
C TYR A 52 4.14 -8.69 -17.21
N ILE A 53 3.92 -8.95 -15.92
CA ILE A 53 2.83 -8.38 -15.10
C ILE A 53 2.76 -6.85 -15.19
N LEU A 54 3.91 -6.17 -15.20
CA LEU A 54 3.99 -4.70 -15.22
C LEU A 54 3.87 -4.11 -16.63
N SER A 55 4.10 -4.89 -17.68
CA SER A 55 4.14 -4.40 -19.05
C SER A 55 2.88 -3.69 -19.51
N PRO A 56 1.66 -4.19 -19.23
CA PRO A 56 0.43 -3.49 -19.64
C PRO A 56 0.32 -2.08 -19.03
N ILE A 57 0.71 -1.93 -17.76
CA ILE A 57 0.67 -0.66 -17.04
C ILE A 57 1.70 0.32 -17.65
N TYR A 58 2.94 -0.12 -17.81
CA TYR A 58 4.01 0.74 -18.33
C TYR A 58 3.77 1.13 -19.77
N ARG A 59 3.23 0.24 -20.60
CA ARG A 59 2.88 0.54 -22.00
C ARG A 59 1.80 1.64 -22.06
N TYR A 60 0.74 1.49 -21.28
CA TYR A 60 -0.32 2.49 -21.20
C TYR A 60 0.19 3.85 -20.74
N LEU A 61 1.01 3.88 -19.70
CA LEU A 61 1.57 5.12 -19.16
C LEU A 61 2.54 5.77 -20.15
N LYS A 62 3.37 4.97 -20.83
CA LYS A 62 4.29 5.45 -21.87
C LYS A 62 3.53 6.07 -23.05
N ASP A 63 2.44 5.44 -23.50
CA ASP A 63 1.61 5.96 -24.58
C ASP A 63 0.96 7.30 -24.20
N LYS A 64 0.73 7.54 -22.92
CA LYS A 64 0.28 8.84 -22.41
C LYS A 64 1.41 9.85 -22.16
N GLY A 65 2.66 9.49 -22.43
CA GLY A 65 3.81 10.39 -22.32
C GLY A 65 4.48 10.41 -20.93
N TYR A 66 4.10 9.53 -20.00
CA TYR A 66 4.75 9.45 -18.70
C TYR A 66 6.07 8.69 -18.77
N LYS A 67 7.05 9.16 -18.00
CA LYS A 67 8.40 8.59 -18.00
C LYS A 67 8.67 7.79 -16.74
N THR A 68 9.43 6.71 -16.89
CA THR A 68 9.94 5.92 -15.76
C THR A 68 11.26 6.50 -15.25
N LYS A 69 11.44 6.49 -13.94
CA LYS A 69 12.69 6.82 -13.27
C LYS A 69 12.97 5.77 -12.21
N LYS A 70 13.91 4.87 -12.50
CA LYS A 70 14.18 3.68 -11.67
C LYS A 70 12.91 2.83 -11.54
N GLU A 71 12.44 2.60 -10.32
CA GLU A 71 11.26 1.78 -9.99
C GLU A 71 9.95 2.58 -10.04
N HIS A 72 10.03 3.88 -10.30
CA HIS A 72 8.88 4.79 -10.24
C HIS A 72 8.52 5.32 -11.61
N VAL A 73 7.24 5.57 -11.79
CA VAL A 73 6.72 6.37 -12.91
C VAL A 73 6.30 7.73 -12.36
N LEU A 74 6.77 8.81 -12.99
CA LEU A 74 6.32 10.14 -12.62
C LEU A 74 4.97 10.42 -13.26
N ILE A 75 3.92 10.41 -12.45
CA ILE A 75 2.54 10.67 -12.91
C ILE A 75 2.09 12.01 -12.33
N GLU A 76 1.95 13.01 -13.19
CA GLU A 76 1.57 14.38 -12.80
C GLU A 76 2.45 14.92 -11.66
N GLY A 77 3.76 14.68 -11.75
CA GLY A 77 4.75 15.12 -10.77
C GLY A 77 4.87 14.27 -9.52
N VAL A 78 4.08 13.20 -9.38
CA VAL A 78 4.12 12.30 -8.22
C VAL A 78 4.85 11.02 -8.61
N PRO A 79 5.91 10.60 -7.88
CA PRO A 79 6.52 9.29 -8.07
C PRO A 79 5.55 8.19 -7.64
N VAL A 80 5.22 7.30 -8.56
CA VAL A 80 4.31 6.18 -8.33
C VAL A 80 5.05 4.87 -8.57
N GLN A 81 5.01 3.99 -7.58
CA GLN A 81 5.51 2.62 -7.70
C GLN A 81 4.33 1.65 -7.79
N PHE A 82 4.31 0.83 -8.83
CA PHE A 82 3.32 -0.24 -8.99
C PHE A 82 3.90 -1.54 -8.46
N ILE A 83 3.23 -2.13 -7.48
CA ILE A 83 3.67 -3.35 -6.78
C ILE A 83 2.62 -4.44 -7.00
N PRO A 84 2.90 -5.46 -7.82
CA PRO A 84 1.97 -6.57 -7.97
C PRO A 84 1.83 -7.33 -6.65
N VAL A 85 0.63 -7.83 -6.37
CA VAL A 85 0.43 -8.69 -5.20
C VAL A 85 1.35 -9.92 -5.32
N TYR A 86 2.16 -10.13 -4.29
CA TYR A 86 3.25 -11.12 -4.29
C TYR A 86 3.01 -12.27 -3.31
N ASN A 87 1.94 -12.21 -2.53
CA ASN A 87 1.54 -13.28 -1.62
C ASN A 87 0.05 -13.16 -1.25
N ASP A 88 -0.46 -14.12 -0.51
CA ASP A 88 -1.87 -14.18 -0.14
C ASP A 88 -2.28 -13.05 0.80
N LEU A 89 -1.41 -12.64 1.73
CA LEU A 89 -1.68 -11.50 2.62
C LEU A 89 -1.90 -10.22 1.82
N VAL A 90 -0.99 -9.88 0.91
CA VAL A 90 -1.09 -8.65 0.11
C VAL A 90 -2.30 -8.69 -0.81
N LYS A 91 -2.61 -9.86 -1.38
CA LYS A 91 -3.82 -10.05 -2.20
C LYS A 91 -5.10 -9.80 -1.39
N GLU A 92 -5.22 -10.41 -0.22
CA GLU A 92 -6.36 -10.18 0.68
C GLU A 92 -6.44 -8.71 1.11
N ALA A 93 -5.30 -8.09 1.43
CA ALA A 93 -5.23 -6.68 1.80
C ALA A 93 -5.80 -5.77 0.71
N VAL A 94 -5.46 -6.01 -0.56
CA VAL A 94 -6.01 -5.26 -1.70
C VAL A 94 -7.52 -5.50 -1.84
N GLN A 95 -7.95 -6.75 -1.73
CA GLN A 95 -9.38 -7.12 -1.83
C GLN A 95 -10.23 -6.48 -0.71
N CYS A 96 -9.67 -6.35 0.49
CA CYS A 96 -10.33 -5.78 1.67
C CYS A 96 -10.03 -4.28 1.84
N SER A 97 -9.64 -3.58 0.79
CA SER A 97 -9.33 -2.14 0.83
C SER A 97 -10.50 -1.29 1.27
N VAL A 98 -10.19 -0.17 1.89
CA VAL A 98 -11.17 0.83 2.32
C VAL A 98 -11.29 1.90 1.23
N GLU A 99 -12.53 2.21 0.81
CA GLU A 99 -12.80 3.32 -0.10
C GLU A 99 -12.68 4.64 0.67
N VAL A 100 -11.90 5.58 0.13
CA VAL A 100 -11.67 6.90 0.71
C VAL A 100 -11.80 7.98 -0.35
N LYS A 101 -12.05 9.20 0.07
CA LYS A 101 -12.04 10.38 -0.80
C LYS A 101 -10.77 11.18 -0.59
N TYR A 102 -10.13 11.53 -1.69
CA TYR A 102 -9.09 12.54 -1.73
C TYR A 102 -9.55 13.69 -2.64
N GLY A 103 -9.90 14.83 -2.05
CA GLY A 103 -10.57 15.89 -2.80
C GLY A 103 -11.89 15.39 -3.38
N ARG A 104 -12.02 15.42 -4.70
CA ARG A 104 -13.20 14.93 -5.43
C ARG A 104 -13.07 13.48 -5.92
N ILE A 105 -11.90 12.89 -5.71
CA ILE A 105 -11.59 11.56 -6.26
C ILE A 105 -11.84 10.50 -5.19
N LYS A 106 -12.63 9.50 -5.55
CA LYS A 106 -12.74 8.26 -4.78
C LYS A 106 -11.57 7.35 -5.13
N THR A 107 -10.88 6.87 -4.13
CA THR A 107 -9.77 5.93 -4.27
C THR A 107 -9.83 4.88 -3.18
N ARG A 108 -8.82 4.04 -3.08
CA ARG A 108 -8.79 2.94 -2.12
C ARG A 108 -7.46 2.91 -1.40
N VAL A 109 -7.50 2.69 -0.09
CA VAL A 109 -6.31 2.49 0.74
C VAL A 109 -6.40 1.12 1.41
N LEU A 110 -5.25 0.53 1.71
CA LEU A 110 -5.22 -0.68 2.53
C LEU A 110 -5.87 -0.40 3.88
N GLY A 111 -6.72 -1.29 4.36
CA GLY A 111 -7.24 -1.24 5.71
C GLY A 111 -6.09 -1.19 6.72
N LEU A 112 -6.27 -0.48 7.83
CA LEU A 112 -5.19 -0.22 8.80
C LEU A 112 -4.52 -1.50 9.31
N GLU A 113 -5.30 -2.50 9.67
CA GLU A 113 -4.81 -3.77 10.23
C GLU A 113 -4.07 -4.60 9.18
N TYR A 114 -4.49 -4.55 7.92
CA TYR A 114 -3.76 -5.14 6.80
C TYR A 114 -2.47 -4.39 6.49
N LEU A 115 -2.50 -3.07 6.54
CA LEU A 115 -1.30 -2.23 6.37
C LEU A 115 -0.24 -2.58 7.43
N ILE A 116 -0.65 -2.72 8.69
CA ILE A 116 0.22 -3.16 9.79
C ILE A 116 0.82 -4.54 9.49
N ALA A 117 -0.02 -5.50 9.09
CA ALA A 117 0.44 -6.85 8.78
C ALA A 117 1.46 -6.87 7.63
N VAL A 118 1.22 -6.12 6.57
CA VAL A 118 2.16 -5.99 5.45
C VAL A 118 3.47 -5.36 5.90
N MET A 119 3.45 -4.30 6.70
CA MET A 119 4.65 -3.66 7.23
C MET A 119 5.44 -4.58 8.19
N LEU A 120 4.75 -5.40 8.99
CA LEU A 120 5.39 -6.43 9.82
C LEU A 120 6.05 -7.52 8.98
N GLN A 121 5.45 -7.89 7.87
CA GLN A 121 5.99 -8.92 6.98
C GLN A 121 7.25 -8.43 6.26
N THR A 122 7.23 -7.25 5.67
CA THR A 122 8.38 -6.66 4.97
C THR A 122 9.46 -6.16 5.92
N TYR A 123 9.08 -5.56 7.01
CA TYR A 123 9.90 -5.15 8.15
C TYR A 123 11.19 -4.39 7.80
N ARG A 124 11.15 -3.58 6.74
CA ARG A 124 12.26 -2.68 6.37
C ARG A 124 12.40 -1.55 7.41
N PRO A 125 13.55 -0.86 7.50
CA PRO A 125 13.72 0.24 8.45
C PRO A 125 12.57 1.26 8.42
N LYS A 126 12.16 1.70 7.24
CA LYS A 126 11.03 2.63 7.08
C LYS A 126 9.68 2.04 7.52
N ASP A 127 9.50 0.74 7.38
CA ASP A 127 8.27 0.06 7.84
C ASP A 127 8.21 0.04 9.37
N ARG A 128 9.35 -0.20 10.03
CA ARG A 128 9.45 -0.15 11.50
C ARG A 128 9.14 1.23 12.05
N GLU A 129 9.67 2.29 11.43
CA GLU A 129 9.37 3.68 11.81
C GLU A 129 7.88 3.99 11.68
N ARG A 130 7.28 3.57 10.58
CA ARG A 130 5.83 3.73 10.33
C ARG A 130 4.99 2.94 11.33
N LEU A 131 5.40 1.71 11.65
CA LEU A 131 4.72 0.88 12.66
C LEU A 131 4.70 1.57 14.03
N VAL A 132 5.82 2.14 14.46
CA VAL A 132 5.89 2.89 15.73
C VAL A 132 4.85 4.01 15.74
N LYS A 133 4.81 4.82 14.70
CA LYS A 133 3.85 5.92 14.56
C LYS A 133 2.41 5.44 14.53
N VAL A 134 2.12 4.39 13.77
CA VAL A 134 0.78 3.80 13.67
C VAL A 134 0.30 3.30 15.03
N PHE A 135 1.16 2.60 15.79
CA PHE A 135 0.79 2.11 17.12
C PHE A 135 0.65 3.24 18.16
N GLU A 136 1.33 4.38 17.97
CA GLU A 136 1.17 5.55 18.84
C GLU A 136 -0.10 6.34 18.57
N ASP A 137 -0.42 6.56 17.29
CA ASP A 137 -1.37 7.60 16.88
C ASP A 137 -2.66 7.06 16.27
N ALA A 138 -2.69 5.83 15.76
CA ALA A 138 -3.86 5.28 15.08
C ALA A 138 -4.76 4.47 16.00
N LYS A 139 -6.05 4.51 15.70
CA LYS A 139 -7.04 3.67 16.39
C LYS A 139 -7.13 2.30 15.70
N ILE A 140 -6.50 1.31 16.30
CA ILE A 140 -6.37 -0.04 15.76
C ILE A 140 -7.46 -0.95 16.32
N ASP A 141 -8.14 -1.72 15.45
CA ASP A 141 -8.96 -2.86 15.87
C ASP A 141 -8.04 -4.05 16.17
N LEU A 142 -7.67 -4.18 17.45
CA LEU A 142 -6.72 -5.22 17.90
C LEU A 142 -7.27 -6.64 17.69
N LYS A 143 -8.56 -6.84 17.76
CA LYS A 143 -9.19 -8.14 17.52
C LYS A 143 -9.02 -8.57 16.06
N LEU A 144 -9.31 -7.67 15.15
CA LEU A 144 -9.10 -7.89 13.71
C LEU A 144 -7.62 -8.07 13.39
N LEU A 145 -6.75 -7.22 13.94
CA LEU A 145 -5.31 -7.32 13.74
C LEU A 145 -4.77 -8.69 14.15
N LYS A 146 -5.10 -9.16 15.37
CA LYS A 146 -4.67 -10.47 15.84
C LYS A 146 -5.16 -11.61 14.95
N LYS A 147 -6.39 -11.52 14.47
CA LYS A 147 -6.95 -12.51 13.54
C LYS A 147 -6.12 -12.58 12.24
N ILE A 148 -5.81 -11.45 11.64
CA ILE A 148 -4.98 -11.37 10.43
C ILE A 148 -3.57 -11.89 10.68
N LEU A 149 -2.93 -11.44 11.77
CA LEU A 149 -1.57 -11.84 12.12
C LEU A 149 -1.44 -13.34 12.37
N LYS A 150 -2.41 -13.95 13.01
CA LYS A 150 -2.44 -15.41 13.23
C LYS A 150 -2.64 -16.17 11.91
N LYS A 151 -3.54 -15.70 11.05
CA LYS A 151 -3.80 -16.32 9.74
C LYS A 151 -2.54 -16.38 8.89
N TYR A 152 -1.71 -15.33 8.91
CA TYR A 152 -0.51 -15.20 8.09
C TYR A 152 0.80 -15.46 8.84
N ARG A 153 0.73 -16.05 10.03
CA ARG A 153 1.90 -16.44 10.85
C ARG A 153 2.81 -15.28 11.20
N LEU A 154 2.24 -14.12 11.48
CA LEU A 154 2.95 -12.89 11.85
C LEU A 154 2.80 -12.51 13.32
N TYR A 155 2.05 -13.29 14.10
CA TYR A 155 1.75 -12.95 15.48
C TYR A 155 3.00 -12.87 16.36
N ASP A 156 3.91 -13.82 16.23
CA ASP A 156 5.18 -13.82 16.99
C ASP A 156 6.04 -12.59 16.65
N LYS A 157 6.09 -12.21 15.39
CA LYS A 157 6.80 -11.01 14.94
C LYS A 157 6.19 -9.73 15.51
N TYR A 158 4.88 -9.68 15.60
CA TYR A 158 4.15 -8.60 16.26
C TYR A 158 4.50 -8.51 17.76
N VAL A 159 4.52 -9.63 18.48
CA VAL A 159 4.90 -9.68 19.89
C VAL A 159 6.34 -9.18 20.06
N GLN A 160 7.28 -9.65 19.24
CA GLN A 160 8.67 -9.19 19.26
C GLN A 160 8.78 -7.68 19.01
N PHE A 161 8.05 -7.16 18.04
CA PHE A 161 8.01 -5.72 17.76
C PHE A 161 7.53 -4.92 18.97
N LYS A 162 6.47 -5.37 19.65
CA LYS A 162 5.94 -4.71 20.84
C LYS A 162 6.92 -4.74 22.00
N GLU A 163 7.58 -5.86 22.23
CA GLU A 163 8.61 -6.00 23.27
C GLU A 163 9.79 -5.06 23.02
N MET A 164 10.32 -5.01 21.83
CA MET A 164 11.42 -4.10 21.45
C MET A 164 11.04 -2.64 21.65
N ARG A 165 9.80 -2.25 21.43
CA ARG A 165 9.31 -0.89 21.64
C ARG A 165 9.25 -0.51 23.12
N PHE A 166 8.93 -1.47 24.00
CA PHE A 166 8.84 -1.22 25.45
C PHE A 166 10.20 -1.25 26.14
N ASP A 167 11.15 -2.03 25.65
CA ASP A 167 12.50 -2.14 26.20
C ASP A 167 13.37 -0.90 25.91
N THR A 168 12.97 -0.04 24.98
CA THR A 168 13.64 1.23 24.66
C THR A 168 13.11 2.43 25.44
N LYS A 169 12.20 2.20 26.38
CA LYS A 169 11.76 3.16 27.38
C LYS A 169 12.44 2.86 28.72
#